data_af8bac9af115d9cf45ebf52cc571a85c
#
_entry.id   af8bac9af115d9cf45ebf52cc571a85c
#
_cell.length_a   1.000
_cell.length_b   1.000
_cell.length_c   1.000
_cell.angle_alpha   90.00
_cell.angle_beta   90.00
_cell.angle_gamma   90.00
#
_symmetry.space_group_name_H-M   'P 1'
#
loop_
_entity.id
_entity.type
_entity.pdbx_description
1 polymer ?
#
loop_
_entity_poly.entity_id
_entity_poly.type
_entity_poly.pdbx_seq_one_letter_code
_entity_poly.pdbx_strand_id
1 'polypeptide(L)'
;HCQSRATARGLLAEAQDILRNAVAHQDNEIELAHWYSRLITDIVRSPGVNSPVRLSGAAARGDQLPSMPVEWMGDDVDLQEVFADVGLQAQVAADSIAARVDAGLPLGNGGEQALLEEALAQRPPALKMVDGLPDRDAAVDIKATLLSPIAAIARWAAPGPRPTVDRLAIGVERDLLNAADAESLDLAWRTGYALELRRWY
;
A
#
# COMPACT_ATOMS: atom_id res chain seq x y z
N HIS A 1 9.53 15.67 17.32
CA HIS A 1 8.09 15.86 17.53
C HIS A 1 7.55 16.86 16.51
N CYS A 2 6.56 16.48 15.71
CA CYS A 2 5.90 17.36 14.76
C CYS A 2 4.95 18.30 15.51
N GLN A 3 5.30 19.60 15.59
CA GLN A 3 4.56 20.60 16.35
C GLN A 3 3.76 21.56 15.46
N SER A 4 3.93 21.46 14.14
CA SER A 4 3.25 22.32 13.18
C SER A 4 3.15 21.64 11.81
N ARG A 5 2.25 22.12 10.95
CA ARG A 5 2.16 21.66 9.55
C ARG A 5 3.45 21.96 8.76
N ALA A 6 4.12 23.04 9.04
CA ALA A 6 5.41 23.34 8.42
C ALA A 6 6.47 22.28 8.79
N THR A 7 6.51 21.87 10.05
CA THR A 7 7.37 20.76 10.50
C THR A 7 6.97 19.45 9.85
N ALA A 8 5.67 19.17 9.68
CA ALA A 8 5.17 17.97 8.99
C ALA A 8 5.68 17.90 7.53
N ARG A 9 5.58 19.00 6.80
CA ARG A 9 6.11 19.12 5.44
C ARG A 9 7.62 18.87 5.38
N GLY A 10 8.37 19.48 6.30
CA GLY A 10 9.82 19.27 6.40
C GLY A 10 10.18 17.79 6.62
N LEU A 11 9.50 17.12 7.56
CA LEU A 11 9.70 15.70 7.84
C LEU A 11 9.35 14.81 6.65
N LEU A 12 8.26 15.11 5.93
CA LEU A 12 7.88 14.36 4.73
C LEU A 12 8.89 14.54 3.59
N ALA A 13 9.40 15.75 3.39
CA ALA A 13 10.43 16.01 2.39
C ALA A 13 11.74 15.29 2.73
N GLU A 14 12.20 15.38 3.98
CA GLU A 14 13.40 14.68 4.47
C GLU A 14 13.24 13.16 4.34
N ALA A 15 12.06 12.62 4.64
CA ALA A 15 11.77 11.21 4.50
C ALA A 15 11.91 10.72 3.05
N GLN A 16 11.50 11.52 2.07
CA GLN A 16 11.69 11.19 0.67
C GLN A 16 13.18 11.15 0.29
N ASP A 17 13.98 12.06 0.82
CA ASP A 17 15.44 12.07 0.59
C ASP A 17 16.13 10.87 1.25
N ILE A 18 15.71 10.49 2.46
CA ILE A 18 16.17 9.26 3.14
C ILE A 18 15.82 8.04 2.31
N LEU A 19 14.59 7.93 1.80
CA LEU A 19 14.17 6.81 0.95
C LEU A 19 14.99 6.73 -0.34
N ARG A 20 15.26 7.86 -1.01
CA ARG A 20 16.13 7.88 -2.21
C ARG A 20 17.52 7.32 -1.89
N ASN A 21 18.11 7.77 -0.79
CA ASN A 21 19.41 7.29 -0.36
C ASN A 21 19.40 5.78 -0.04
N ALA A 22 18.37 5.30 0.67
CA ALA A 22 18.21 3.89 1.02
C ALA A 22 18.03 3.00 -0.23
N VAL A 23 17.24 3.44 -1.20
CA VAL A 23 17.07 2.74 -2.49
C VAL A 23 18.40 2.66 -3.25
N ALA A 24 19.20 3.74 -3.24
CA ALA A 24 20.54 3.74 -3.87
C ALA A 24 21.50 2.75 -3.20
N HIS A 25 21.33 2.46 -1.90
CA HIS A 25 22.12 1.50 -1.13
C HIS A 25 21.52 0.08 -1.12
N GLN A 26 20.41 -0.15 -1.84
CA GLN A 26 19.74 -1.45 -1.97
C GLN A 26 19.20 -1.98 -0.61
N ASP A 27 18.72 -1.09 0.25
CA ASP A 27 18.05 -1.47 1.48
C ASP A 27 16.76 -2.25 1.20
N ASN A 28 16.27 -2.97 2.22
CA ASN A 28 15.10 -3.82 2.12
C ASN A 28 13.83 -2.99 1.86
N GLU A 29 13.21 -3.19 0.71
CA GLU A 29 12.06 -2.40 0.24
C GLU A 29 10.82 -2.54 1.16
N ILE A 30 10.63 -3.70 1.76
CA ILE A 30 9.50 -3.94 2.69
C ILE A 30 9.72 -3.18 4.00
N GLU A 31 10.94 -3.18 4.53
CA GLU A 31 11.29 -2.41 5.72
C GLU A 31 11.16 -0.92 5.49
N LEU A 32 11.57 -0.45 4.30
CA LEU A 32 11.41 0.95 3.90
C LEU A 32 9.92 1.35 3.83
N ALA A 33 9.07 0.51 3.25
CA ALA A 33 7.63 0.75 3.19
C ALA A 33 7.00 0.79 4.59
N HIS A 34 7.38 -0.11 5.48
CA HIS A 34 6.93 -0.12 6.87
C HIS A 34 7.36 1.14 7.62
N TRP A 35 8.62 1.52 7.49
CA TRP A 35 9.14 2.74 8.12
C TRP A 35 8.39 3.99 7.62
N TYR A 36 8.20 4.10 6.30
CA TYR A 36 7.52 5.22 5.69
C TYR A 36 6.04 5.30 6.09
N SER A 37 5.35 4.17 6.13
CA SER A 37 3.96 4.10 6.61
C SER A 37 3.81 4.55 8.07
N ARG A 38 4.75 4.15 8.94
CA ARG A 38 4.79 4.58 10.33
C ARG A 38 5.01 6.08 10.46
N LEU A 39 5.96 6.62 9.69
CA LEU A 39 6.20 8.07 9.67
C LEU A 39 4.95 8.84 9.28
N ILE A 40 4.24 8.43 8.22
CA ILE A 40 2.97 9.04 7.81
C ILE A 40 1.95 8.98 8.94
N THR A 41 1.81 7.82 9.58
CA THR A 41 0.89 7.64 10.70
C THR A 41 1.22 8.57 11.87
N ASP A 42 2.50 8.69 12.21
CA ASP A 42 2.96 9.53 13.30
C ASP A 42 2.78 11.02 12.99
N ILE A 43 2.96 11.43 11.73
CA ILE A 43 2.70 12.80 11.29
C ILE A 43 1.21 13.14 11.38
N VAL A 44 0.34 12.30 10.83
CA VAL A 44 -1.11 12.52 10.83
C VAL A 44 -1.66 12.63 12.26
N ARG A 45 -1.14 11.86 13.19
CA ARG A 45 -1.53 11.85 14.62
C ARG A 45 -0.78 12.85 15.47
N SER A 46 0.22 13.55 14.92
CA SER A 46 1.04 14.49 15.69
C SER A 46 0.23 15.72 16.14
N PRO A 47 0.62 16.38 17.24
CA PRO A 47 -0.05 17.60 17.71
C PRO A 47 -0.05 18.74 16.68
N GLY A 48 0.93 18.77 15.77
CA GLY A 48 1.03 19.80 14.74
C GLY A 48 0.06 19.64 13.57
N VAL A 49 -0.43 18.42 13.35
CA VAL A 49 -1.43 18.09 12.31
C VAL A 49 -2.76 17.78 12.95
N ASN A 50 -2.77 16.86 13.92
CA ASN A 50 -3.94 16.45 14.73
C ASN A 50 -5.19 16.17 13.86
N SER A 51 -5.00 15.44 12.78
CA SER A 51 -6.08 15.13 11.86
C SER A 51 -7.03 14.06 12.44
N PRO A 52 -8.35 14.26 12.36
CA PRO A 52 -9.34 13.29 12.84
C PRO A 52 -9.52 12.09 11.90
N VAL A 53 -8.87 12.09 10.75
CA VAL A 53 -9.04 11.06 9.73
C VAL A 53 -8.51 9.70 10.18
N ARG A 54 -9.02 8.66 9.56
CA ARG A 54 -8.52 7.30 9.72
C ARG A 54 -7.78 6.90 8.45
N LEU A 55 -6.48 6.67 8.55
CA LEU A 55 -5.70 6.16 7.41
C LEU A 55 -6.30 4.86 6.86
N SER A 56 -6.21 4.70 5.57
CA SER A 56 -6.68 3.55 4.80
C SER A 56 -5.62 3.12 3.79
N GLY A 57 -5.94 2.14 2.96
CA GLY A 57 -5.08 1.69 1.87
C GLY A 57 -3.68 1.29 2.32
N ALA A 58 -2.69 1.60 1.50
CA ALA A 58 -1.30 1.21 1.73
C ALA A 58 -0.71 1.77 3.03
N ALA A 59 -1.01 3.03 3.37
CA ALA A 59 -0.51 3.66 4.59
C ALA A 59 -0.98 2.94 5.86
N ALA A 60 -2.26 2.58 5.92
CA ALA A 60 -2.83 1.87 7.05
C ALA A 60 -2.30 0.44 7.20
N ARG A 61 -1.95 -0.20 6.09
CA ARG A 61 -1.39 -1.57 6.09
C ARG A 61 0.09 -1.63 6.46
N GLY A 62 0.82 -0.53 6.36
CA GLY A 62 2.28 -0.56 6.47
C GLY A 62 3.00 -0.79 5.13
N ASP A 63 2.29 -0.61 4.02
CA ASP A 63 2.73 -0.91 2.65
C ASP A 63 2.96 0.36 1.80
N GLN A 64 3.07 1.54 2.40
CA GLN A 64 3.12 2.81 1.67
C GLN A 64 4.44 3.03 0.95
N LEU A 65 4.35 3.33 -0.34
CA LEU A 65 5.45 3.88 -1.13
C LEU A 65 5.16 5.33 -1.53
N PRO A 66 6.20 6.17 -1.77
CA PRO A 66 6.00 7.56 -2.20
C PRO A 66 5.27 7.71 -3.54
N SER A 67 5.33 6.68 -4.39
CA SER A 67 4.61 6.63 -5.68
C SER A 67 3.13 6.26 -5.56
N MET A 68 2.66 5.94 -4.36
CA MET A 68 1.27 5.58 -4.07
C MET A 68 0.56 6.72 -3.37
N PRO A 69 -0.74 6.96 -3.64
CA PRO A 69 -1.49 7.96 -2.91
C PRO A 69 -1.61 7.57 -1.42
N VAL A 70 -1.49 8.56 -0.54
CA VAL A 70 -1.86 8.40 0.87
C VAL A 70 -3.38 8.51 0.96
N GLU A 71 -4.03 7.48 1.48
CA GLU A 71 -5.49 7.40 1.52
C GLU A 71 -6.01 7.39 2.95
N TRP A 72 -7.17 8.02 3.15
CA TRP A 72 -7.86 8.03 4.45
C TRP A 72 -9.38 8.10 4.30
N MET A 73 -10.07 7.76 5.37
CA MET A 73 -11.51 7.95 5.52
C MET A 73 -11.78 9.18 6.39
N GLY A 74 -12.78 9.96 6.02
CA GLY A 74 -13.11 11.26 6.64
C GLY A 74 -12.61 12.43 5.82
N ASP A 75 -13.03 13.64 6.20
CA ASP A 75 -12.71 14.87 5.48
C ASP A 75 -11.64 15.66 6.24
N ASP A 76 -10.55 15.98 5.56
CA ASP A 76 -9.53 16.92 6.04
C ASP A 76 -8.79 17.53 4.84
N VAL A 77 -9.27 18.69 4.39
CA VAL A 77 -8.69 19.43 3.26
C VAL A 77 -7.27 19.90 3.59
N ASP A 78 -7.04 20.32 4.81
CA ASP A 78 -5.75 20.82 5.27
C ASP A 78 -4.69 19.73 5.27
N LEU A 79 -5.07 18.48 5.56
CA LEU A 79 -4.17 17.32 5.47
C LEU A 79 -3.75 17.06 4.02
N GLN A 80 -4.69 17.17 3.08
CA GLN A 80 -4.39 17.00 1.65
C GLN A 80 -3.34 18.01 1.18
N GLU A 81 -3.44 19.28 1.62
CA GLU A 81 -2.45 20.31 1.30
C GLU A 81 -1.06 19.99 1.87
N VAL A 82 -0.98 19.44 3.09
CA VAL A 82 0.31 19.06 3.70
C VAL A 82 1.06 18.05 2.85
N PHE A 83 0.39 17.08 2.25
CA PHE A 83 1.00 16.10 1.36
C PHE A 83 1.28 16.68 -0.03
N ALA A 84 0.35 17.43 -0.60
CA ALA A 84 0.50 18.05 -1.93
C ALA A 84 1.69 19.01 -1.99
N ASP A 85 1.95 19.79 -0.93
CA ASP A 85 3.05 20.75 -0.84
C ASP A 85 4.44 20.11 -0.91
N VAL A 86 4.55 18.81 -0.66
CA VAL A 86 5.79 18.02 -0.79
C VAL A 86 5.77 17.05 -1.96
N GLY A 87 4.81 17.23 -2.89
CA GLY A 87 4.70 16.44 -4.11
C GLY A 87 4.15 15.03 -3.92
N LEU A 88 3.53 14.74 -2.78
CA LEU A 88 2.89 13.44 -2.52
C LEU A 88 1.41 13.49 -2.92
N GLN A 89 0.96 12.42 -3.54
CA GLN A 89 -0.47 12.25 -3.81
C GLN A 89 -1.19 11.86 -2.53
N ALA A 90 -2.33 12.48 -2.27
CA ALA A 90 -3.15 12.22 -1.11
C ALA A 90 -4.62 12.46 -1.42
N GLN A 91 -5.50 11.58 -0.90
CA GLN A 91 -6.92 11.61 -1.24
C GLN A 91 -7.78 10.93 -0.17
N VAL A 92 -9.04 11.30 -0.17
CA VAL A 92 -10.07 10.54 0.55
C VAL A 92 -10.27 9.21 -0.17
N ALA A 93 -10.20 8.11 0.57
CA ALA A 93 -10.42 6.77 0.03
C ALA A 93 -11.86 6.63 -0.50
N ALA A 94 -12.01 5.90 -1.60
CA ALA A 94 -13.33 5.50 -2.07
C ALA A 94 -14.05 4.70 -0.97
N ASP A 95 -15.37 4.89 -0.83
CA ASP A 95 -16.18 4.08 0.09
C ASP A 95 -16.30 2.65 -0.45
N SER A 96 -15.40 1.80 -0.01
CA SER A 96 -15.30 0.39 -0.40
C SER A 96 -15.06 -0.48 0.82
N ILE A 97 -15.39 -1.76 0.71
CA ILE A 97 -15.10 -2.73 1.76
C ILE A 97 -13.58 -2.84 2.00
N ALA A 98 -12.79 -2.77 0.95
CA ALA A 98 -11.33 -2.77 1.03
C ALA A 98 -10.79 -1.60 1.87
N ALA A 99 -11.23 -0.37 1.56
CA ALA A 99 -10.81 0.82 2.30
C ALA A 99 -11.20 0.75 3.77
N ARG A 100 -12.40 0.25 4.07
CA ARG A 100 -12.90 0.07 5.44
C ARG A 100 -12.07 -0.94 6.22
N VAL A 101 -11.77 -2.08 5.62
CA VAL A 101 -10.96 -3.16 6.23
C VAL A 101 -9.52 -2.69 6.45
N ASP A 102 -8.91 -2.03 5.48
CA ASP A 102 -7.57 -1.49 5.62
C ASP A 102 -7.50 -0.41 6.71
N ALA A 103 -8.58 0.37 6.89
CA ALA A 103 -8.70 1.33 7.99
C ALA A 103 -9.00 0.68 9.35
N GLY A 104 -9.08 -0.64 9.44
CA GLY A 104 -9.35 -1.38 10.68
C GLY A 104 -10.80 -1.29 11.15
N LEU A 105 -11.74 -1.03 10.24
CA LEU A 105 -13.17 -1.11 10.54
C LEU A 105 -13.67 -2.55 10.47
N PRO A 106 -14.70 -2.90 11.26
CA PRO A 106 -15.26 -4.25 11.26
C PRO A 106 -15.76 -4.66 9.87
N LEU A 107 -15.54 -5.95 9.59
CA LEU A 107 -15.98 -6.59 8.38
C LEU A 107 -17.45 -6.92 8.47
N GLY A 108 -18.42 -6.34 8.35
CA GLY A 108 -19.86 -6.69 8.53
C GLY A 108 -20.26 -8.07 7.96
N ASN A 109 -21.52 -8.42 8.09
CA ASN A 109 -22.05 -9.68 7.56
C ASN A 109 -21.84 -9.76 6.04
N GLY A 110 -21.35 -10.92 5.55
CA GLY A 110 -21.05 -11.12 4.14
C GLY A 110 -19.76 -10.43 3.65
N GLY A 111 -19.03 -9.76 4.53
CA GLY A 111 -17.84 -9.02 4.16
C GLY A 111 -16.70 -9.89 3.62
N GLU A 112 -16.50 -11.10 4.12
CA GLU A 112 -15.50 -12.05 3.58
C GLU A 112 -15.82 -12.41 2.14
N GLN A 113 -17.08 -12.67 1.82
CA GLN A 113 -17.52 -12.97 0.46
C GLN A 113 -17.29 -11.75 -0.47
N ALA A 114 -17.60 -10.56 -0.01
CA ALA A 114 -17.39 -9.34 -0.78
C ALA A 114 -15.90 -9.07 -1.05
N LEU A 115 -15.02 -9.35 -0.09
CA LEU A 115 -13.57 -9.26 -0.28
C LEU A 115 -13.05 -10.29 -1.31
N LEU A 116 -13.60 -11.50 -1.29
CA LEU A 116 -13.25 -12.51 -2.29
C LEU A 116 -13.69 -12.09 -3.69
N GLU A 117 -14.91 -11.58 -3.83
CA GLU A 117 -15.43 -11.07 -5.10
C GLU A 117 -14.59 -9.91 -5.63
N GLU A 118 -14.17 -8.99 -4.75
CA GLU A 118 -13.26 -7.90 -5.11
C GLU A 118 -11.90 -8.43 -5.57
N ALA A 119 -11.32 -9.41 -4.87
CA ALA A 119 -10.05 -10.02 -5.25
C ALA A 119 -10.13 -10.71 -6.62
N LEU A 120 -11.22 -11.44 -6.89
CA LEU A 120 -11.46 -12.07 -8.19
C LEU A 120 -11.68 -11.06 -9.32
N ALA A 121 -12.33 -9.92 -9.03
CA ALA A 121 -12.55 -8.84 -10.00
C ALA A 121 -11.24 -8.14 -10.39
N GLN A 122 -10.24 -8.13 -9.49
CA GLN A 122 -8.92 -7.56 -9.74
C GLN A 122 -7.94 -8.54 -10.40
N ARG A 123 -8.41 -9.67 -10.90
CA ARG A 123 -7.57 -10.65 -11.58
C ARG A 123 -6.74 -9.98 -12.69
N PRO A 124 -5.40 -10.15 -12.70
CA PRO A 124 -4.55 -9.57 -13.74
C PRO A 124 -4.98 -10.03 -15.15
N PRO A 125 -4.84 -9.17 -16.16
CA PRO A 125 -5.06 -9.58 -17.53
C PRO A 125 -4.04 -10.67 -17.94
N ALA A 126 -4.42 -11.51 -18.90
CA ALA A 126 -3.49 -12.48 -19.45
C ALA A 126 -2.29 -11.77 -20.07
N LEU A 127 -1.11 -12.34 -19.91
CA LEU A 127 0.09 -11.82 -20.55
C LEU A 127 -0.06 -11.87 -22.08
N LYS A 128 0.31 -10.77 -22.72
CA LYS A 128 0.39 -10.75 -24.18
C LYS A 128 1.57 -11.62 -24.61
N MET A 129 1.33 -12.56 -25.49
CA MET A 129 2.32 -13.48 -25.98
C MET A 129 2.71 -13.15 -27.43
N VAL A 130 4.01 -13.20 -27.72
CA VAL A 130 4.57 -13.07 -29.06
C VAL A 130 5.51 -14.28 -29.27
N ASP A 131 5.25 -15.05 -30.30
CA ASP A 131 6.01 -16.28 -30.62
C ASP A 131 6.14 -17.28 -29.45
N GLY A 132 5.07 -17.40 -28.64
CA GLY A 132 5.04 -18.29 -27.48
C GLY A 132 5.76 -17.80 -26.24
N LEU A 133 6.32 -16.60 -26.25
CA LEU A 133 6.96 -15.93 -25.12
C LEU A 133 6.19 -14.67 -24.70
N PRO A 134 6.30 -14.25 -23.43
CA PRO A 134 5.75 -12.96 -23.03
C PRO A 134 6.32 -11.83 -23.85
N ASP A 135 5.45 -10.92 -24.32
CA ASP A 135 5.83 -9.73 -25.07
C ASP A 135 6.70 -8.83 -24.18
N ARG A 136 7.99 -8.72 -24.54
CA ARG A 136 8.95 -7.93 -23.76
C ARG A 136 8.76 -6.41 -23.88
N ASP A 137 8.08 -5.99 -24.93
CA ASP A 137 7.81 -4.57 -25.21
C ASP A 137 6.44 -4.12 -24.66
N ALA A 138 5.68 -5.04 -24.07
CA ALA A 138 4.41 -4.71 -23.46
C ALA A 138 4.63 -3.83 -22.22
N ALA A 139 4.01 -2.65 -22.21
CA ALA A 139 3.97 -1.80 -21.01
C ALA A 139 3.15 -2.49 -19.91
N VAL A 140 3.72 -2.57 -18.70
CA VAL A 140 3.07 -3.16 -17.53
C VAL A 140 2.91 -2.09 -16.46
N ASP A 141 1.68 -1.90 -16.01
CA ASP A 141 1.41 -1.12 -14.79
C ASP A 141 1.56 -2.02 -13.57
N ILE A 142 2.72 -1.95 -12.92
CA ILE A 142 3.07 -2.81 -11.79
C ILE A 142 2.08 -2.64 -10.64
N LYS A 143 1.60 -1.43 -10.37
CA LYS A 143 0.63 -1.19 -9.30
C LYS A 143 -0.69 -1.84 -9.61
N ALA A 144 -1.25 -1.59 -10.78
CA ALA A 144 -2.58 -2.08 -11.15
C ALA A 144 -2.59 -3.58 -11.46
N THR A 145 -1.54 -4.11 -12.12
CA THR A 145 -1.54 -5.49 -12.62
C THR A 145 -0.83 -6.50 -11.72
N LEU A 146 -0.03 -6.05 -10.76
CA LEU A 146 0.70 -6.92 -9.84
C LEU A 146 0.36 -6.62 -8.38
N LEU A 147 0.61 -5.41 -7.90
CA LEU A 147 0.51 -5.11 -6.47
C LEU A 147 -0.95 -5.08 -5.99
N SER A 148 -1.85 -4.45 -6.72
CA SER A 148 -3.27 -4.38 -6.33
C SER A 148 -3.94 -5.75 -6.26
N PRO A 149 -3.79 -6.67 -7.23
CA PRO A 149 -4.31 -8.02 -7.14
C PRO A 149 -3.76 -8.81 -5.94
N ILE A 150 -2.46 -8.72 -5.67
CA ILE A 150 -1.85 -9.40 -4.52
C ILE A 150 -2.39 -8.84 -3.21
N ALA A 151 -2.48 -7.50 -3.08
CA ALA A 151 -3.07 -6.87 -1.90
C ALA A 151 -4.53 -7.26 -1.68
N ALA A 152 -5.32 -7.43 -2.75
CA ALA A 152 -6.72 -7.85 -2.68
C ALA A 152 -6.85 -9.29 -2.17
N ILE A 153 -6.07 -10.24 -2.70
CA ILE A 153 -6.04 -11.63 -2.23
C ILE A 153 -5.59 -11.69 -0.77
N ALA A 154 -4.52 -10.99 -0.41
CA ALA A 154 -4.00 -10.94 0.95
C ALA A 154 -5.04 -10.34 1.93
N ARG A 155 -5.77 -9.30 1.52
CA ARG A 155 -6.85 -8.68 2.31
C ARG A 155 -7.98 -9.65 2.57
N TRP A 156 -8.40 -10.41 1.56
CA TRP A 156 -9.39 -11.46 1.74
C TRP A 156 -8.90 -12.56 2.69
N ALA A 157 -7.67 -13.03 2.51
CA ALA A 157 -7.11 -14.12 3.32
C ALA A 157 -6.93 -13.72 4.80
N ALA A 158 -6.58 -12.47 5.08
CA ALA A 158 -6.40 -11.95 6.44
C ALA A 158 -6.85 -10.48 6.54
N PRO A 159 -8.15 -10.21 6.74
CA PRO A 159 -8.67 -8.86 6.90
C PRO A 159 -8.05 -8.11 8.09
N GLY A 160 -7.96 -6.79 7.98
CA GLY A 160 -7.45 -5.90 9.03
C GLY A 160 -6.23 -5.06 8.58
N PRO A 161 -5.82 -4.04 9.34
CA PRO A 161 -4.73 -3.13 8.98
C PRO A 161 -3.36 -3.78 9.24
N ARG A 162 -2.94 -4.66 8.35
CA ARG A 162 -1.68 -5.43 8.42
C ARG A 162 -0.95 -5.36 7.09
N PRO A 163 0.40 -5.48 7.10
CA PRO A 163 1.18 -5.62 5.89
C PRO A 163 0.74 -6.77 5.01
N THR A 164 0.85 -6.59 3.70
CA THR A 164 0.44 -7.60 2.73
C THR A 164 1.22 -8.91 2.92
N VAL A 165 2.51 -8.84 3.22
CA VAL A 165 3.33 -10.04 3.49
C VAL A 165 2.84 -10.83 4.71
N ASP A 166 2.44 -10.15 5.77
CA ASP A 166 1.90 -10.79 6.99
C ASP A 166 0.53 -11.42 6.71
N ARG A 167 -0.30 -10.76 5.90
CA ARG A 167 -1.61 -11.29 5.48
C ARG A 167 -1.46 -12.58 4.68
N LEU A 168 -0.47 -12.67 3.78
CA LEU A 168 -0.20 -13.90 3.03
C LEU A 168 0.20 -15.05 3.98
N ALA A 169 1.05 -14.80 4.97
CA ALA A 169 1.44 -15.79 5.96
C ALA A 169 0.24 -16.27 6.80
N ILE A 170 -0.60 -15.34 7.28
CA ILE A 170 -1.83 -15.65 8.02
C ILE A 170 -2.82 -16.42 7.13
N GLY A 171 -2.89 -16.12 5.84
CA GLY A 171 -3.71 -16.86 4.87
C GLY A 171 -3.34 -18.33 4.78
N VAL A 172 -2.05 -18.66 4.90
CA VAL A 172 -1.58 -20.06 4.99
C VAL A 172 -1.98 -20.68 6.32
N GLU A 173 -1.79 -19.99 7.44
CA GLU A 173 -2.21 -20.47 8.77
C GLU A 173 -3.71 -20.73 8.88
N ARG A 174 -4.52 -20.02 8.09
CA ARG A 174 -5.98 -20.18 8.01
C ARG A 174 -6.44 -21.21 6.96
N ASP A 175 -5.53 -21.91 6.31
CA ASP A 175 -5.82 -22.86 5.21
C ASP A 175 -6.57 -22.22 4.02
N LEU A 176 -6.47 -20.92 3.82
CA LEU A 176 -7.06 -20.20 2.69
C LEU A 176 -6.12 -20.09 1.48
N LEU A 177 -4.81 -20.14 1.73
CA LEU A 177 -3.75 -20.16 0.72
C LEU A 177 -2.86 -21.36 0.96
N ASN A 178 -2.39 -22.00 -0.10
CA ASN A 178 -1.32 -22.97 0.06
C ASN A 178 0.05 -22.27 0.17
N ALA A 179 1.01 -22.92 0.83
CA ALA A 179 2.31 -22.33 1.12
C ALA A 179 3.08 -21.93 -0.15
N ALA A 180 3.03 -22.73 -1.22
CA ALA A 180 3.74 -22.46 -2.46
C ALA A 180 3.18 -21.24 -3.21
N ASP A 181 1.86 -21.08 -3.22
CA ASP A 181 1.20 -19.92 -3.80
C ASP A 181 1.51 -18.66 -2.99
N ALA A 182 1.45 -18.73 -1.65
CA ALA A 182 1.77 -17.62 -0.77
C ALA A 182 3.22 -17.15 -0.94
N GLU A 183 4.18 -18.09 -1.06
CA GLU A 183 5.59 -17.79 -1.35
C GLU A 183 5.77 -17.11 -2.71
N SER A 184 5.06 -17.59 -3.73
CA SER A 184 5.07 -16.99 -5.07
C SER A 184 4.51 -15.57 -5.07
N LEU A 185 3.42 -15.33 -4.33
CA LEU A 185 2.81 -14.01 -4.18
C LEU A 185 3.72 -13.05 -3.38
N ASP A 186 4.38 -13.53 -2.33
CA ASP A 186 5.34 -12.73 -1.55
C ASP A 186 6.55 -12.32 -2.41
N LEU A 187 7.11 -13.25 -3.19
CA LEU A 187 8.20 -12.96 -4.11
C LEU A 187 7.78 -11.94 -5.16
N ALA A 188 6.60 -12.09 -5.75
CA ALA A 188 6.07 -11.16 -6.73
C ALA A 188 5.81 -9.78 -6.11
N TRP A 189 5.29 -9.73 -4.88
CA TRP A 189 5.10 -8.49 -4.12
C TRP A 189 6.41 -7.74 -3.90
N ARG A 190 7.45 -8.41 -3.38
CA ARG A 190 8.77 -7.81 -3.15
C ARG A 190 9.41 -7.32 -4.45
N THR A 191 9.30 -8.11 -5.52
CA THR A 191 9.80 -7.71 -6.84
C THR A 191 9.07 -6.46 -7.35
N GLY A 192 7.75 -6.39 -7.22
CA GLY A 192 6.95 -5.23 -7.58
C GLY A 192 7.34 -3.98 -6.79
N TYR A 193 7.59 -4.10 -5.50
CA TYR A 193 8.07 -3.00 -4.65
C TYR A 193 9.44 -2.49 -5.09
N ALA A 194 10.38 -3.39 -5.34
CA ALA A 194 11.71 -3.02 -5.81
C ALA A 194 11.66 -2.25 -7.14
N LEU A 195 10.79 -2.69 -8.06
CA LEU A 195 10.60 -2.01 -9.34
C LEU A 195 9.94 -0.63 -9.18
N GLU A 196 8.91 -0.51 -8.34
CA GLU A 196 8.23 0.76 -8.09
C GLU A 196 9.16 1.77 -7.39
N LEU A 197 9.95 1.35 -6.41
CA LEU A 197 10.91 2.22 -5.74
C LEU A 197 12.02 2.69 -6.68
N ARG A 198 12.56 1.80 -7.53
CA ARG A 198 13.57 2.17 -8.53
C ARG A 198 13.03 3.12 -9.59
N ARG A 199 11.75 2.98 -9.95
CA ARG A 199 11.09 3.88 -10.90
C ARG A 199 10.81 5.26 -10.30
N TRP A 200 10.55 5.31 -8.99
CA TRP A 200 10.31 6.55 -8.27
C TRP A 200 11.61 7.30 -7.95
N TYR A 201 12.71 6.58 -7.71
CA TYR A 201 14.04 7.13 -7.47
C TYR A 201 14.53 7.91 -8.69
#